data_f5f9adce7dc2da781fd8e404b46aaade
#
_entry.id   f5f9adce7dc2da781fd8e404b46aaade
#
_cell.length_a   1.000
_cell.length_b   1.000
_cell.length_c   1.000
_cell.angle_alpha   90.00
_cell.angle_beta   90.00
_cell.angle_gamma   90.00
#
_symmetry.space_group_name_H-M   'P 1'
#
loop_
_entity.id
_entity.type
_entity.pdbx_description
1 polymer ?
#
loop_
_entity_poly.entity_id
_entity_poly.type
_entity_poly.pdbx_seq_one_letter_code
_entity_poly.pdbx_strand_id
1 'polypeptide(L)'
;MADKFLVIDGSSLIHRAFFALPPLTTQSGVHTGAVYGFCNMLLRLLADVQPKWLAVAFDKSRKTFRTEMFADYKGQRKPTPSELSEQFPLARKVLEAMNIAVLELDNYEADDIIGTFAVHAPQEANVIIVTGDRDELQLLSSRTSVYFTKRGISDLKIYTPEVFAEEYEGLKPKQLIDLKGLMGDTSDNIPGIPGVGPKTALKLIGEYGSVENVLANADKISGKALREKVQNNKESALLSKKLATIFTDVPVDADLANYELKALKPEARELLAGLEFRNMYDRFNAVMGLSLIHISEPTRPRLTSY
;
A
#
# COMPACT_ATOMS: atom_id res chain seq x y z
N MET A 1 -3.99 24.38 2.51
CA MET A 1 -4.23 22.95 2.20
C MET A 1 -3.55 22.15 3.28
N ALA A 2 -4.10 21.02 3.70
CA ALA A 2 -3.41 20.14 4.64
C ALA A 2 -2.11 19.61 4.03
N ASP A 3 -1.08 19.43 4.88
CA ASP A 3 0.19 18.87 4.45
C ASP A 3 0.00 17.40 4.04
N LYS A 4 0.88 16.88 3.18
CA LYS A 4 0.77 15.54 2.64
C LYS A 4 1.75 14.59 3.31
N PHE A 5 1.24 13.45 3.75
CA PHE A 5 2.05 12.31 4.20
C PHE A 5 1.99 11.21 3.15
N LEU A 6 3.11 10.97 2.50
CA LEU A 6 3.26 9.90 1.50
C LEU A 6 3.69 8.62 2.20
N VAL A 7 2.88 7.58 2.12
CA VAL A 7 3.17 6.26 2.68
C VAL A 7 3.22 5.25 1.54
N ILE A 8 4.36 4.58 1.38
CA ILE A 8 4.64 3.73 0.23
C ILE A 8 4.72 2.27 0.68
N ASP A 9 3.98 1.39 0.00
CA ASP A 9 4.19 -0.04 0.02
C ASP A 9 5.47 -0.38 -0.78
N GLY A 10 6.59 -0.47 -0.08
CA GLY A 10 7.89 -0.73 -0.67
C GLY A 10 7.98 -2.13 -1.28
N SER A 11 7.36 -3.13 -0.63
CA SER A 11 7.32 -4.51 -1.12
C SER A 11 6.64 -4.57 -2.48
N SER A 12 5.45 -3.99 -2.62
CA SER A 12 4.68 -3.97 -3.85
C SER A 12 5.41 -3.21 -4.97
N LEU A 13 5.97 -2.02 -4.67
CA LEU A 13 6.64 -1.22 -5.68
C LEU A 13 7.92 -1.85 -6.20
N ILE A 14 8.72 -2.49 -5.34
CA ILE A 14 9.95 -3.20 -5.76
C ILE A 14 9.60 -4.41 -6.63
N HIS A 15 8.59 -5.20 -6.24
CA HIS A 15 8.09 -6.28 -7.08
C HIS A 15 7.67 -5.77 -8.45
N ARG A 16 6.90 -4.69 -8.49
CA ARG A 16 6.45 -4.08 -9.74
C ARG A 16 7.61 -3.61 -10.61
N ALA A 17 8.60 -2.95 -10.03
CA ALA A 17 9.78 -2.49 -10.75
C ALA A 17 10.56 -3.65 -11.36
N PHE A 18 10.73 -4.75 -10.63
CA PHE A 18 11.41 -5.95 -11.09
C PHE A 18 10.78 -6.55 -12.35
N PHE A 19 9.45 -6.69 -12.36
CA PHE A 19 8.75 -7.27 -13.51
C PHE A 19 8.47 -6.28 -14.65
N ALA A 20 8.64 -4.98 -14.42
CA ALA A 20 8.41 -3.95 -15.42
C ALA A 20 9.65 -3.59 -16.24
N LEU A 21 10.85 -3.85 -15.74
CA LEU A 21 12.12 -3.50 -16.36
C LEU A 21 12.88 -4.75 -16.80
N PRO A 22 13.71 -4.63 -17.86
CA PRO A 22 14.65 -5.67 -18.17
C PRO A 22 15.66 -5.88 -17.02
N PRO A 23 16.26 -7.06 -16.89
CA PRO A 23 17.29 -7.30 -15.89
C PRO A 23 18.45 -6.31 -16.07
N LEU A 24 18.76 -5.56 -14.99
CA LEU A 24 19.92 -4.68 -14.95
C LEU A 24 20.88 -5.18 -13.88
N THR A 25 22.16 -5.18 -14.20
CA THR A 25 23.26 -5.55 -13.30
C THR A 25 24.37 -4.53 -13.41
N THR A 26 25.10 -4.30 -12.33
CA THR A 26 26.36 -3.56 -12.36
C THR A 26 27.44 -4.37 -13.09
N GLN A 27 28.56 -3.74 -13.43
CA GLN A 27 29.73 -4.44 -13.99
C GLN A 27 30.28 -5.53 -13.05
N SER A 28 30.07 -5.37 -11.73
CA SER A 28 30.42 -6.38 -10.73
C SER A 28 29.40 -7.51 -10.56
N GLY A 29 28.29 -7.50 -11.34
CA GLY A 29 27.28 -8.55 -11.35
C GLY A 29 26.15 -8.38 -10.32
N VAL A 30 26.05 -7.24 -9.62
CA VAL A 30 24.97 -6.96 -8.65
C VAL A 30 23.68 -6.64 -9.39
N HIS A 31 22.59 -7.36 -9.09
CA HIS A 31 21.27 -7.06 -9.65
C HIS A 31 20.72 -5.76 -9.09
N THR A 32 20.32 -4.83 -9.96
CA THR A 32 19.92 -3.47 -9.57
C THR A 32 18.61 -2.99 -10.22
N GLY A 33 18.05 -3.74 -11.17
CA GLY A 33 16.89 -3.30 -11.97
C GLY A 33 15.67 -2.91 -11.15
N ALA A 34 15.31 -3.70 -10.11
CA ALA A 34 14.18 -3.39 -9.24
C ALA A 34 14.43 -2.12 -8.43
N VAL A 35 15.63 -1.96 -7.86
CA VAL A 35 15.99 -0.75 -7.09
C VAL A 35 16.02 0.48 -7.99
N TYR A 36 16.56 0.37 -9.19
CA TYR A 36 16.57 1.45 -10.17
C TYR A 36 15.16 1.90 -10.54
N GLY A 37 14.27 0.94 -10.83
CA GLY A 37 12.87 1.23 -11.14
C GLY A 37 12.13 1.86 -9.96
N PHE A 38 12.34 1.32 -8.76
CA PHE A 38 11.79 1.87 -7.52
C PHE A 38 12.25 3.32 -7.30
N CYS A 39 13.54 3.62 -7.44
CA CYS A 39 14.07 4.99 -7.32
C CYS A 39 13.44 5.94 -8.35
N ASN A 40 13.20 5.51 -9.59
CA ASN A 40 12.53 6.35 -10.58
C ASN A 40 11.06 6.61 -10.25
N MET A 41 10.33 5.60 -9.71
CA MET A 41 8.97 5.79 -9.20
C MET A 41 8.94 6.78 -8.05
N LEU A 42 9.85 6.62 -7.09
CA LEU A 42 9.97 7.50 -5.92
C LEU A 42 10.27 8.95 -6.31
N LEU A 43 11.21 9.18 -7.24
CA LEU A 43 11.50 10.52 -7.78
C LEU A 43 10.27 11.19 -8.36
N ARG A 44 9.49 10.44 -9.16
CA ARG A 44 8.27 10.96 -9.75
C ARG A 44 7.23 11.29 -8.68
N LEU A 45 7.03 10.38 -7.72
CA LEU A 45 6.09 10.60 -6.62
C LEU A 45 6.46 11.83 -5.78
N LEU A 46 7.74 12.02 -5.48
CA LEU A 46 8.22 13.22 -4.78
C LEU A 46 7.95 14.50 -5.56
N ALA A 47 8.20 14.49 -6.87
CA ALA A 47 7.95 15.64 -7.74
C ALA A 47 6.45 15.97 -7.86
N ASP A 48 5.60 14.95 -8.07
CA ASP A 48 4.17 15.12 -8.34
C ASP A 48 3.39 15.42 -7.03
N VAL A 49 3.74 14.77 -5.93
CA VAL A 49 3.03 14.87 -4.65
C VAL A 49 3.55 16.03 -3.80
N GLN A 50 4.86 16.26 -3.79
CA GLN A 50 5.53 17.22 -2.91
C GLN A 50 5.13 17.00 -1.43
N PRO A 51 5.38 15.82 -0.87
CA PRO A 51 4.98 15.50 0.49
C PRO A 51 5.87 16.20 1.51
N LYS A 52 5.33 16.50 2.68
CA LYS A 52 6.08 16.95 3.84
C LYS A 52 6.69 15.77 4.61
N TRP A 53 5.95 14.67 4.69
CA TRP A 53 6.36 13.45 5.38
C TRP A 53 6.35 12.26 4.42
N LEU A 54 7.29 11.37 4.61
CA LEU A 54 7.45 10.16 3.79
C LEU A 54 7.88 8.98 4.64
N ALA A 55 7.20 7.86 4.50
CA ALA A 55 7.59 6.56 5.03
C ALA A 55 7.43 5.48 3.96
N VAL A 56 8.31 4.48 4.00
CA VAL A 56 8.24 3.30 3.15
C VAL A 56 8.13 2.07 4.03
N ALA A 57 7.04 1.32 3.90
CA ALA A 57 6.79 0.10 4.64
C ALA A 57 7.19 -1.13 3.82
N PHE A 58 7.80 -2.10 4.48
CA PHE A 58 8.15 -3.41 3.90
C PHE A 58 7.64 -4.54 4.76
N ASP A 59 7.34 -5.67 4.12
CA ASP A 59 7.14 -6.92 4.83
C ASP A 59 8.48 -7.43 5.37
N LYS A 60 8.54 -7.69 6.66
CA LYS A 60 9.74 -8.22 7.31
C LYS A 60 9.88 -9.73 7.11
N SER A 61 8.76 -10.44 7.17
CA SER A 61 8.72 -11.89 7.00
C SER A 61 7.36 -12.35 6.46
N ARG A 62 7.31 -13.62 6.03
CA ARG A 62 6.03 -14.27 5.66
C ARG A 62 5.22 -14.71 6.87
N LYS A 63 5.85 -14.78 8.04
CA LYS A 63 5.19 -15.22 9.27
C LYS A 63 4.56 -14.03 9.96
N THR A 64 3.23 -13.98 9.97
CA THR A 64 2.43 -12.92 10.57
C THR A 64 1.27 -13.53 11.36
N PHE A 65 0.56 -12.70 12.14
CA PHE A 65 -0.62 -13.17 12.87
C PHE A 65 -1.68 -13.79 11.94
N ARG A 66 -1.71 -13.42 10.63
CA ARG A 66 -2.63 -14.03 9.66
C ARG A 66 -2.23 -15.49 9.36
N THR A 67 -0.94 -15.78 9.27
CA THR A 67 -0.47 -17.17 9.09
C THR A 67 -0.68 -18.03 10.34
N GLU A 68 -0.72 -17.41 11.53
CA GLU A 68 -1.09 -18.11 12.77
C GLU A 68 -2.60 -18.39 12.83
N MET A 69 -3.41 -17.47 12.28
CA MET A 69 -4.86 -17.63 12.21
C MET A 69 -5.30 -18.63 11.14
N PHE A 70 -4.60 -18.67 10.02
CA PHE A 70 -4.88 -19.54 8.88
C PHE A 70 -3.57 -19.96 8.20
N ALA A 71 -3.13 -21.19 8.44
CA ALA A 71 -1.82 -21.69 8.01
C ALA A 71 -1.60 -21.62 6.49
N ASP A 72 -2.68 -21.74 5.70
CA ASP A 72 -2.64 -21.67 4.24
C ASP A 72 -2.69 -20.24 3.67
N TYR A 73 -2.77 -19.21 4.52
CA TYR A 73 -2.75 -17.81 4.08
C TYR A 73 -1.50 -17.50 3.28
N LYS A 74 -1.65 -16.97 2.07
CA LYS A 74 -0.57 -16.72 1.10
C LYS A 74 0.29 -17.95 0.77
N GLY A 75 -0.15 -19.17 1.18
CA GLY A 75 0.62 -20.41 1.05
C GLY A 75 0.91 -20.83 -0.39
N GLN A 76 0.10 -20.39 -1.35
CA GLN A 76 0.28 -20.69 -2.79
C GLN A 76 1.21 -19.71 -3.51
N ARG A 77 1.66 -18.64 -2.84
CA ARG A 77 2.58 -17.67 -3.45
C ARG A 77 3.93 -18.32 -3.72
N LYS A 78 4.38 -18.24 -4.97
CA LYS A 78 5.72 -18.72 -5.36
C LYS A 78 6.82 -18.04 -4.56
N PRO A 79 7.96 -18.69 -4.35
CA PRO A 79 9.13 -18.03 -3.78
C PRO A 79 9.52 -16.81 -4.60
N THR A 80 9.97 -15.75 -3.93
CA THR A 80 10.54 -14.59 -4.59
C THR A 80 11.80 -15.02 -5.37
N PRO A 81 11.95 -14.63 -6.66
CA PRO A 81 13.17 -14.90 -7.39
C PRO A 81 14.42 -14.43 -6.62
N SER A 82 15.52 -15.17 -6.69
CA SER A 82 16.76 -14.82 -5.99
C SER A 82 17.25 -13.42 -6.34
N GLU A 83 17.22 -13.09 -7.64
CA GLU A 83 17.63 -11.81 -8.20
C GLU A 83 16.81 -10.62 -7.68
N LEU A 84 15.54 -10.87 -7.31
CA LEU A 84 14.69 -9.88 -6.65
C LEU A 84 14.94 -9.85 -5.15
N SER A 85 15.11 -11.02 -4.53
CA SER A 85 15.33 -11.14 -3.09
C SER A 85 16.56 -10.37 -2.62
N GLU A 86 17.64 -10.41 -3.41
CA GLU A 86 18.89 -9.66 -3.15
C GLU A 86 18.70 -8.14 -3.19
N GLN A 87 17.69 -7.65 -3.91
CA GLN A 87 17.47 -6.23 -4.10
C GLN A 87 16.67 -5.56 -2.97
N PHE A 88 15.96 -6.32 -2.13
CA PHE A 88 15.25 -5.75 -0.98
C PHE A 88 16.20 -5.10 0.05
N PRO A 89 17.27 -5.77 0.53
CA PRO A 89 18.24 -5.13 1.41
C PRO A 89 18.91 -3.92 0.77
N LEU A 90 19.14 -3.98 -0.55
CA LEU A 90 19.74 -2.88 -1.29
C LEU A 90 18.82 -1.66 -1.35
N ALA A 91 17.52 -1.87 -1.58
CA ALA A 91 16.53 -0.79 -1.58
C ALA A 91 16.44 -0.10 -0.22
N ARG A 92 16.47 -0.86 0.89
CA ARG A 92 16.49 -0.30 2.23
C ARG A 92 17.72 0.58 2.45
N LYS A 93 18.91 0.10 2.11
CA LYS A 93 20.15 0.88 2.20
C LYS A 93 20.08 2.19 1.41
N VAL A 94 19.49 2.14 0.20
CA VAL A 94 19.31 3.33 -0.63
C VAL A 94 18.36 4.32 0.06
N LEU A 95 17.23 3.86 0.59
CA LEU A 95 16.28 4.70 1.32
C LEU A 95 16.90 5.32 2.58
N GLU A 96 17.63 4.53 3.36
CA GLU A 96 18.36 4.99 4.56
C GLU A 96 19.41 6.06 4.22
N ALA A 97 20.16 5.88 3.13
CA ALA A 97 21.11 6.86 2.64
C ALA A 97 20.41 8.13 2.12
N MET A 98 19.19 7.98 1.59
CA MET A 98 18.34 9.12 1.21
C MET A 98 17.67 9.80 2.40
N ASN A 99 17.92 9.35 3.63
CA ASN A 99 17.30 9.85 4.84
C ASN A 99 15.77 9.68 4.88
N ILE A 100 15.27 8.60 4.26
CA ILE A 100 13.86 8.24 4.19
C ILE A 100 13.59 7.13 5.21
N ALA A 101 12.52 7.29 5.98
CA ALA A 101 12.12 6.32 6.99
C ALA A 101 11.69 4.99 6.35
N VAL A 102 12.29 3.90 6.80
CA VAL A 102 11.96 2.52 6.43
C VAL A 102 11.33 1.83 7.63
N LEU A 103 10.18 1.21 7.42
CA LEU A 103 9.39 0.58 8.47
C LEU A 103 9.18 -0.90 8.17
N GLU A 104 9.46 -1.72 9.16
CA GLU A 104 9.24 -3.17 9.16
C GLU A 104 8.90 -3.62 10.58
N LEU A 105 7.89 -4.43 10.73
CA LEU A 105 7.50 -4.98 12.03
C LEU A 105 7.38 -6.50 11.99
N ASP A 106 7.82 -7.15 13.06
CA ASP A 106 7.56 -8.58 13.25
C ASP A 106 6.08 -8.81 13.47
N ASN A 107 5.57 -9.90 12.92
CA ASN A 107 4.18 -10.34 13.05
C ASN A 107 3.14 -9.51 12.28
N TYR A 108 3.52 -8.40 11.63
CA TYR A 108 2.64 -7.55 10.84
C TYR A 108 3.12 -7.47 9.39
N GLU A 109 2.19 -7.16 8.49
CA GLU A 109 2.48 -6.90 7.09
C GLU A 109 2.68 -5.40 6.86
N ALA A 110 3.29 -5.02 5.71
CA ALA A 110 3.43 -3.63 5.31
C ALA A 110 2.07 -2.90 5.30
N ASP A 111 1.02 -3.59 4.83
CA ASP A 111 -0.35 -3.06 4.78
C ASP A 111 -0.88 -2.64 6.15
N ASP A 112 -0.50 -3.37 7.23
CA ASP A 112 -0.94 -3.05 8.59
C ASP A 112 -0.26 -1.77 9.11
N ILE A 113 1.02 -1.58 8.76
CA ILE A 113 1.75 -0.33 9.05
C ILE A 113 1.10 0.84 8.32
N ILE A 114 0.85 0.69 7.03
CA ILE A 114 0.20 1.68 6.16
C ILE A 114 -1.19 2.02 6.67
N GLY A 115 -1.97 0.99 7.02
CA GLY A 115 -3.31 1.13 7.58
C GLY A 115 -3.33 1.90 8.90
N THR A 116 -2.32 1.70 9.74
CA THR A 116 -2.19 2.43 11.00
C THR A 116 -1.97 3.92 10.76
N PHE A 117 -1.10 4.30 9.82
CA PHE A 117 -0.94 5.71 9.44
C PHE A 117 -2.20 6.29 8.79
N ALA A 118 -2.89 5.53 7.96
CA ALA A 118 -4.14 5.98 7.33
C ALA A 118 -5.21 6.38 8.36
N VAL A 119 -5.25 5.68 9.50
CA VAL A 119 -6.24 5.91 10.57
C VAL A 119 -5.75 6.92 11.60
N HIS A 120 -4.49 6.83 12.03
CA HIS A 120 -3.96 7.57 13.18
C HIS A 120 -3.14 8.81 12.82
N ALA A 121 -2.87 9.08 11.52
CA ALA A 121 -2.21 10.32 11.14
C ALA A 121 -2.96 11.55 11.68
N PRO A 122 -2.25 12.57 12.20
CA PRO A 122 -2.85 13.80 12.70
C PRO A 122 -3.79 14.46 11.69
N GLN A 123 -4.73 15.26 12.18
CA GLN A 123 -5.79 15.86 11.33
C GLN A 123 -5.24 16.83 10.29
N GLU A 124 -4.09 17.43 10.52
CA GLU A 124 -3.38 18.31 9.59
C GLU A 124 -2.73 17.58 8.40
N ALA A 125 -2.64 16.25 8.45
CA ALA A 125 -2.04 15.44 7.40
C ALA A 125 -3.10 14.77 6.51
N ASN A 126 -2.94 14.93 5.19
CA ASN A 126 -3.60 14.07 4.21
C ASN A 126 -2.67 12.90 3.85
N VAL A 127 -3.15 11.68 4.05
CA VAL A 127 -2.38 10.47 3.76
C VAL A 127 -2.56 10.08 2.30
N ILE A 128 -1.45 9.88 1.60
CA ILE A 128 -1.41 9.37 0.23
C ILE A 128 -0.69 8.04 0.28
N ILE A 129 -1.42 6.95 0.06
CA ILE A 129 -0.89 5.60 -0.01
C ILE A 129 -0.49 5.30 -1.43
N VAL A 130 0.72 4.75 -1.66
CA VAL A 130 1.15 4.30 -2.98
C VAL A 130 1.41 2.81 -2.95
N THR A 131 0.63 2.07 -3.70
CA THR A 131 0.66 0.61 -3.71
C THR A 131 0.29 0.02 -5.07
N GLY A 132 0.56 -1.25 -5.26
CA GLY A 132 0.02 -2.08 -6.34
C GLY A 132 -1.02 -3.08 -5.84
N ASP A 133 -1.39 -3.03 -4.56
CA ASP A 133 -2.41 -3.88 -3.97
C ASP A 133 -3.75 -3.16 -3.85
N ARG A 134 -4.83 -3.83 -4.22
CA ARG A 134 -6.20 -3.29 -4.12
C ARG A 134 -6.77 -3.39 -2.71
N ASP A 135 -6.14 -4.14 -1.83
CA ASP A 135 -6.62 -4.33 -0.47
C ASP A 135 -6.56 -3.04 0.32
N GLU A 136 -5.59 -2.19 0.03
CA GLU A 136 -5.45 -0.88 0.64
C GLU A 136 -6.57 0.11 0.25
N LEU A 137 -7.40 -0.21 -0.75
CA LEU A 137 -8.60 0.59 -1.06
C LEU A 137 -9.61 0.60 0.09
N GLN A 138 -9.55 -0.38 1.01
CA GLN A 138 -10.36 -0.36 2.23
C GLN A 138 -10.04 0.82 3.17
N LEU A 139 -8.84 1.43 3.00
CA LEU A 139 -8.33 2.53 3.83
C LEU A 139 -8.76 3.92 3.35
N LEU A 140 -9.41 4.00 2.19
CA LEU A 140 -9.87 5.26 1.63
C LEU A 140 -10.80 6.01 2.59
N SER A 141 -10.57 7.30 2.74
CA SER A 141 -11.36 8.20 3.58
C SER A 141 -11.35 9.62 3.02
N SER A 142 -12.00 10.57 3.70
CA SER A 142 -11.93 11.99 3.33
C SER A 142 -10.51 12.59 3.41
N ARG A 143 -9.58 11.90 4.09
CA ARG A 143 -8.18 12.33 4.25
C ARG A 143 -7.17 11.33 3.71
N THR A 144 -7.62 10.18 3.22
CA THR A 144 -6.75 9.12 2.69
C THR A 144 -7.13 8.83 1.25
N SER A 145 -6.17 8.96 0.35
CA SER A 145 -6.26 8.55 -1.05
C SER A 145 -5.25 7.46 -1.37
N VAL A 146 -5.54 6.63 -2.38
CA VAL A 146 -4.66 5.55 -2.82
C VAL A 146 -4.23 5.82 -4.26
N TYR A 147 -2.93 5.93 -4.47
CA TYR A 147 -2.28 6.02 -5.77
C TYR A 147 -1.90 4.60 -6.20
N PHE A 148 -2.81 3.98 -6.90
CA PHE A 148 -2.69 2.59 -7.33
C PHE A 148 -1.84 2.48 -8.61
N THR A 149 -0.78 1.70 -8.57
CA THR A 149 0.08 1.44 -9.72
C THR A 149 -0.55 0.41 -10.65
N LYS A 150 -0.89 0.77 -11.92
CA LYS A 150 -1.56 -0.14 -12.88
C LYS A 150 -0.58 -0.97 -13.69
N ARG A 151 0.22 -0.34 -14.53
CA ARG A 151 1.18 -1.00 -15.41
C ARG A 151 2.52 -0.28 -15.41
N GLY A 152 3.62 -1.05 -15.42
CA GLY A 152 4.96 -0.47 -15.40
C GLY A 152 5.20 0.38 -14.16
N ILE A 153 6.09 1.35 -14.30
CA ILE A 153 6.54 2.23 -13.21
C ILE A 153 5.89 3.63 -13.25
N SER A 154 5.03 3.91 -14.23
CA SER A 154 4.54 5.28 -14.49
C SER A 154 3.03 5.43 -14.57
N ASP A 155 2.27 4.34 -14.66
CA ASP A 155 0.81 4.41 -14.80
C ASP A 155 0.13 4.30 -13.43
N LEU A 156 -0.35 5.43 -12.91
CA LEU A 156 -1.04 5.53 -11.63
C LEU A 156 -2.53 5.83 -11.84
N LYS A 157 -3.39 5.15 -11.05
CA LYS A 157 -4.80 5.53 -10.88
C LYS A 157 -4.99 6.05 -9.45
N ILE A 158 -5.51 7.25 -9.34
CA ILE A 158 -5.84 7.84 -8.04
C ILE A 158 -7.24 7.38 -7.64
N TYR A 159 -7.33 6.73 -6.49
CA TYR A 159 -8.59 6.38 -5.87
C TYR A 159 -8.90 7.34 -4.73
N THR A 160 -10.13 7.81 -4.73
CA THR A 160 -10.81 8.48 -3.62
C THR A 160 -12.04 7.64 -3.25
N PRO A 161 -12.75 7.93 -2.14
CA PRO A 161 -14.01 7.25 -1.84
C PRO A 161 -15.03 7.33 -2.97
N GLU A 162 -15.07 8.43 -3.71
CA GLU A 162 -16.00 8.64 -4.83
C GLU A 162 -15.63 7.74 -6.02
N VAL A 163 -14.35 7.70 -6.42
CA VAL A 163 -13.85 6.84 -7.50
C VAL A 163 -14.04 5.36 -7.15
N PHE A 164 -13.87 5.02 -5.86
CA PHE A 164 -14.15 3.67 -5.37
C PHE A 164 -15.65 3.34 -5.51
N ALA A 165 -16.53 4.22 -5.07
CA ALA A 165 -17.97 4.00 -5.13
C ALA A 165 -18.46 3.84 -6.59
N GLU A 166 -17.90 4.60 -7.54
CA GLU A 166 -18.20 4.44 -8.98
C GLU A 166 -17.80 3.04 -9.50
N GLU A 167 -16.62 2.53 -9.09
CA GLU A 167 -16.13 1.22 -9.55
C GLU A 167 -16.82 0.04 -8.85
N TYR A 168 -17.27 0.22 -7.61
CA TYR A 168 -17.85 -0.81 -6.75
C TYR A 168 -19.36 -0.61 -6.51
N GLU A 169 -20.07 -0.09 -7.51
CA GLU A 169 -21.55 -0.02 -7.53
C GLU A 169 -22.17 0.69 -6.29
N GLY A 170 -21.54 1.75 -5.80
CA GLY A 170 -21.99 2.56 -4.66
C GLY A 170 -21.56 2.05 -3.28
N LEU A 171 -20.76 0.99 -3.22
CA LEU A 171 -20.21 0.52 -1.94
C LEU A 171 -19.24 1.53 -1.31
N LYS A 172 -19.12 1.46 0.00
CA LYS A 172 -18.12 2.22 0.76
C LYS A 172 -16.78 1.46 0.79
N PRO A 173 -15.62 2.13 0.87
CA PRO A 173 -14.30 1.49 0.93
C PRO A 173 -14.19 0.35 1.95
N LYS A 174 -14.69 0.55 3.17
CA LYS A 174 -14.69 -0.49 4.21
C LYS A 174 -15.46 -1.76 3.84
N GLN A 175 -16.40 -1.70 2.90
CA GLN A 175 -17.14 -2.89 2.45
C GLN A 175 -16.31 -3.79 1.51
N LEU A 176 -15.09 -3.38 1.12
CA LEU A 176 -14.18 -4.23 0.38
C LEU A 176 -13.83 -5.51 1.15
N ILE A 177 -13.66 -5.40 2.48
CA ILE A 177 -13.43 -6.57 3.34
C ILE A 177 -14.63 -7.53 3.37
N ASP A 178 -15.85 -6.97 3.29
CA ASP A 178 -17.08 -7.77 3.23
C ASP A 178 -17.19 -8.52 1.89
N LEU A 179 -16.82 -7.86 0.79
CA LEU A 179 -16.74 -8.53 -0.51
C LEU A 179 -15.77 -9.70 -0.46
N LYS A 180 -14.56 -9.50 0.07
CA LYS A 180 -13.56 -10.57 0.22
C LYS A 180 -14.01 -11.65 1.22
N GLY A 181 -14.75 -11.29 2.24
CA GLY A 181 -15.37 -12.25 3.15
C GLY A 181 -16.30 -13.23 2.44
N LEU A 182 -17.06 -12.75 1.44
CA LEU A 182 -17.98 -13.60 0.67
C LEU A 182 -17.29 -14.32 -0.49
N MET A 183 -16.53 -13.59 -1.33
CA MET A 183 -15.95 -14.16 -2.57
C MET A 183 -14.60 -14.83 -2.38
N GLY A 184 -13.93 -14.59 -1.23
CA GLY A 184 -12.55 -14.96 -1.02
C GLY A 184 -11.56 -14.09 -1.80
N ASP A 185 -10.29 -14.47 -1.73
CA ASP A 185 -9.21 -13.92 -2.54
C ASP A 185 -8.22 -15.01 -2.91
N THR A 186 -8.12 -15.33 -4.20
CA THR A 186 -7.22 -16.37 -4.70
C THR A 186 -5.75 -15.98 -4.60
N SER A 187 -5.41 -14.68 -4.66
CA SER A 187 -4.03 -14.22 -4.57
C SER A 187 -3.44 -14.43 -3.18
N ASP A 188 -4.30 -14.34 -2.15
CA ASP A 188 -3.93 -14.51 -0.74
C ASP A 188 -4.40 -15.84 -0.15
N ASN A 189 -4.99 -16.68 -1.00
CA ASN A 189 -5.57 -17.95 -0.59
C ASN A 189 -6.65 -17.79 0.51
N ILE A 190 -7.43 -16.74 0.42
CA ILE A 190 -8.57 -16.49 1.30
C ILE A 190 -9.77 -17.24 0.75
N PRO A 191 -10.42 -18.14 1.52
CA PRO A 191 -11.37 -19.11 0.98
C PRO A 191 -12.71 -18.52 0.53
N GLY A 192 -13.27 -17.55 1.25
CA GLY A 192 -14.61 -17.04 1.00
C GLY A 192 -15.71 -18.10 1.16
N ILE A 193 -16.80 -17.92 0.44
CA ILE A 193 -17.89 -18.90 0.28
C ILE A 193 -17.73 -19.58 -1.08
N PRO A 194 -17.51 -20.90 -1.17
CA PRO A 194 -17.31 -21.61 -2.42
C PRO A 194 -18.41 -21.36 -3.45
N GLY A 195 -18.02 -20.86 -4.63
CA GLY A 195 -18.92 -20.53 -5.73
C GLY A 195 -19.74 -19.23 -5.56
N VAL A 196 -19.31 -18.36 -4.64
CA VAL A 196 -19.73 -16.96 -4.58
C VAL A 196 -18.64 -16.13 -5.27
N GLY A 197 -18.94 -15.61 -6.44
CA GLY A 197 -18.02 -14.74 -7.20
C GLY A 197 -18.31 -13.25 -6.99
N PRO A 198 -17.50 -12.37 -7.60
CA PRO A 198 -17.56 -10.91 -7.38
C PRO A 198 -18.96 -10.30 -7.59
N LYS A 199 -19.66 -10.66 -8.66
CA LYS A 199 -21.00 -10.15 -8.95
C LYS A 199 -22.03 -10.53 -7.87
N THR A 200 -21.96 -11.77 -7.38
CA THR A 200 -22.85 -12.23 -6.30
C THR A 200 -22.53 -11.55 -4.99
N ALA A 201 -21.23 -11.41 -4.67
CA ALA A 201 -20.78 -10.71 -3.48
C ALA A 201 -21.20 -9.23 -3.49
N LEU A 202 -20.98 -8.51 -4.61
CA LEU A 202 -21.43 -7.12 -4.79
C LEU A 202 -22.93 -6.97 -4.54
N LYS A 203 -23.74 -7.83 -5.15
CA LYS A 203 -25.19 -7.82 -4.95
C LYS A 203 -25.57 -8.04 -3.49
N LEU A 204 -24.99 -9.05 -2.82
CA LEU A 204 -25.30 -9.36 -1.42
C LEU A 204 -24.85 -8.23 -0.49
N ILE A 205 -23.66 -7.68 -0.65
CA ILE A 205 -23.18 -6.57 0.19
C ILE A 205 -23.97 -5.29 -0.11
N GLY A 206 -24.34 -5.03 -1.35
CA GLY A 206 -25.22 -3.91 -1.69
C GLY A 206 -26.60 -4.01 -1.03
N GLU A 207 -27.16 -5.23 -0.92
CA GLU A 207 -28.48 -5.48 -0.33
C GLU A 207 -28.45 -5.51 1.20
N TYR A 208 -27.45 -6.19 1.81
CA TYR A 208 -27.40 -6.44 3.25
C TYR A 208 -26.37 -5.59 4.01
N GLY A 209 -25.44 -4.95 3.32
CA GLY A 209 -24.47 -4.00 3.88
C GLY A 209 -23.18 -4.63 4.44
N SER A 210 -23.23 -5.83 5.01
CA SER A 210 -22.05 -6.52 5.57
C SER A 210 -22.20 -8.05 5.52
N VAL A 211 -21.08 -8.77 5.67
CA VAL A 211 -21.05 -10.25 5.77
C VAL A 211 -21.95 -10.71 6.91
N GLU A 212 -21.87 -10.08 8.08
CA GLU A 212 -22.67 -10.45 9.25
C GLU A 212 -24.17 -10.37 8.94
N ASN A 213 -24.61 -9.31 8.28
CA ASN A 213 -26.01 -9.14 7.89
C ASN A 213 -26.43 -10.13 6.81
N VAL A 214 -25.55 -10.45 5.85
CA VAL A 214 -25.80 -11.51 4.86
C VAL A 214 -26.04 -12.86 5.55
N LEU A 215 -25.18 -13.18 6.52
CA LEU A 215 -25.27 -14.43 7.29
C LEU A 215 -26.52 -14.48 8.19
N ALA A 216 -26.87 -13.36 8.82
CA ALA A 216 -28.05 -13.26 9.67
C ALA A 216 -29.38 -13.35 8.88
N ASN A 217 -29.37 -12.94 7.62
CA ASN A 217 -30.56 -12.98 6.74
C ASN A 217 -30.44 -14.07 5.66
N ALA A 218 -29.60 -15.07 5.89
CA ALA A 218 -29.31 -16.12 4.88
C ALA A 218 -30.60 -16.84 4.38
N ASP A 219 -31.57 -17.00 5.22
CA ASP A 219 -32.89 -17.60 4.91
C ASP A 219 -33.72 -16.79 3.90
N LYS A 220 -33.48 -15.46 3.82
CA LYS A 220 -34.16 -14.53 2.90
C LYS A 220 -33.49 -14.44 1.54
N ILE A 221 -32.28 -14.98 1.40
CA ILE A 221 -31.50 -14.93 0.15
C ILE A 221 -32.26 -15.67 -0.94
N SER A 222 -32.46 -15.00 -2.09
CA SER A 222 -33.10 -15.57 -3.25
C SER A 222 -32.24 -16.68 -3.89
N GLY A 223 -32.86 -17.80 -4.21
CA GLY A 223 -32.22 -18.97 -4.81
C GLY A 223 -31.73 -19.97 -3.77
N LYS A 224 -32.32 -21.20 -3.79
CA LYS A 224 -32.04 -22.25 -2.82
C LYS A 224 -30.55 -22.60 -2.71
N ALA A 225 -29.88 -22.77 -3.84
CA ALA A 225 -28.45 -23.13 -3.89
C ALA A 225 -27.54 -22.07 -3.26
N LEU A 226 -27.80 -20.77 -3.49
CA LEU A 226 -27.02 -19.69 -2.89
C LEU A 226 -27.26 -19.59 -1.39
N ARG A 227 -28.53 -19.74 -0.98
CA ARG A 227 -28.90 -19.77 0.45
C ARG A 227 -28.17 -20.88 1.20
N GLU A 228 -28.20 -22.09 0.69
CA GLU A 228 -27.50 -23.25 1.27
C GLU A 228 -25.99 -23.01 1.37
N LYS A 229 -25.38 -22.46 0.31
CA LYS A 229 -23.94 -22.09 0.34
C LYS A 229 -23.63 -21.12 1.47
N VAL A 230 -24.41 -20.05 1.61
CA VAL A 230 -24.20 -19.03 2.66
C VAL A 230 -24.40 -19.64 4.05
N GLN A 231 -25.43 -20.44 4.23
CA GLN A 231 -25.75 -21.09 5.51
C GLN A 231 -24.66 -22.08 5.95
N ASN A 232 -24.09 -22.83 5.01
CA ASN A 232 -23.10 -23.89 5.28
C ASN A 232 -21.67 -23.38 5.42
N ASN A 233 -21.37 -22.11 5.04
CA ASN A 233 -20.02 -21.57 5.02
C ASN A 233 -19.85 -20.28 5.86
N LYS A 234 -20.63 -20.15 6.94
CA LYS A 234 -20.62 -18.97 7.81
C LYS A 234 -19.22 -18.69 8.41
N GLU A 235 -18.60 -19.73 8.97
CA GLU A 235 -17.28 -19.61 9.58
C GLU A 235 -16.21 -19.22 8.56
N SER A 236 -16.26 -19.82 7.36
CA SER A 236 -15.35 -19.48 6.28
C SER A 236 -15.47 -18.02 5.84
N ALA A 237 -16.71 -17.50 5.73
CA ALA A 237 -16.95 -16.11 5.37
C ALA A 237 -16.41 -15.13 6.43
N LEU A 238 -16.64 -15.41 7.71
CA LEU A 238 -16.14 -14.57 8.81
C LEU A 238 -14.62 -14.62 8.93
N LEU A 239 -14.02 -15.83 8.78
CA LEU A 239 -12.57 -15.97 8.74
C LEU A 239 -11.98 -15.19 7.56
N SER A 240 -12.57 -15.31 6.38
CA SER A 240 -12.13 -14.61 5.18
C SER A 240 -12.18 -13.10 5.32
N LYS A 241 -13.27 -12.56 5.89
CA LYS A 241 -13.37 -11.13 6.23
C LYS A 241 -12.25 -10.71 7.18
N LYS A 242 -11.98 -11.52 8.22
CA LYS A 242 -10.93 -11.22 9.21
C LYS A 242 -9.53 -11.23 8.58
N LEU A 243 -9.24 -12.19 7.69
CA LEU A 243 -7.97 -12.27 6.97
C LEU A 243 -7.78 -11.08 6.01
N ALA A 244 -8.84 -10.65 5.32
CA ALA A 244 -8.81 -9.53 4.40
C ALA A 244 -8.76 -8.15 5.08
N THR A 245 -9.03 -8.08 6.39
CA THR A 245 -9.02 -6.83 7.13
C THR A 245 -7.59 -6.41 7.45
N ILE A 246 -7.21 -5.21 7.02
CA ILE A 246 -5.96 -4.57 7.41
C ILE A 246 -6.07 -4.15 8.88
N PHE A 247 -5.10 -4.57 9.69
CA PHE A 247 -5.01 -4.17 11.08
C PHE A 247 -4.44 -2.75 11.16
N THR A 248 -5.08 -1.87 11.93
CA THR A 248 -4.79 -0.44 11.90
C THR A 248 -4.30 0.11 13.25
N ASP A 249 -3.77 -0.77 14.09
CA ASP A 249 -3.31 -0.40 15.43
C ASP A 249 -2.00 -1.13 15.78
N VAL A 250 -1.04 -1.10 14.82
CA VAL A 250 0.29 -1.68 15.04
C VAL A 250 1.16 -0.72 15.85
N PRO A 251 2.15 -1.19 16.63
CA PRO A 251 3.00 -0.37 17.49
C PRO A 251 4.08 0.38 16.68
N VAL A 252 3.64 1.29 15.78
CA VAL A 252 4.52 2.23 15.09
C VAL A 252 4.50 3.58 15.79
N ASP A 253 5.61 4.30 15.69
CA ASP A 253 5.67 5.67 16.16
C ASP A 253 4.78 6.55 15.26
N ALA A 254 3.78 7.18 15.85
CA ALA A 254 2.84 8.05 15.13
C ALA A 254 3.30 9.51 15.05
N ASP A 255 4.45 9.87 15.64
CA ASP A 255 5.00 11.23 15.55
C ASP A 255 5.53 11.50 14.14
N LEU A 256 4.82 12.35 13.40
CA LEU A 256 5.19 12.71 12.03
C LEU A 256 6.54 13.40 11.90
N ALA A 257 7.10 13.97 12.98
CA ALA A 257 8.45 14.56 12.95
C ALA A 257 9.54 13.54 12.55
N ASN A 258 9.30 12.26 12.84
CA ASN A 258 10.21 11.17 12.45
C ASN A 258 10.19 10.83 10.98
N TYR A 259 9.17 11.27 10.25
CA TYR A 259 8.94 11.00 8.83
C TYR A 259 9.14 12.24 7.94
N GLU A 260 9.55 13.37 8.53
CA GLU A 260 9.80 14.60 7.79
C GLU A 260 10.90 14.39 6.74
N LEU A 261 10.69 14.88 5.53
CA LEU A 261 11.70 14.83 4.47
C LEU A 261 12.91 15.68 4.87
N LYS A 262 14.09 15.08 4.79
CA LYS A 262 15.38 15.70 5.15
C LYS A 262 16.31 15.66 3.93
N ALA A 263 17.37 16.46 3.99
CA ALA A 263 18.44 16.40 2.99
C ALA A 263 19.04 15.00 2.89
N LEU A 264 19.49 14.64 1.71
CA LEU A 264 20.22 13.38 1.47
C LEU A 264 21.47 13.32 2.36
N LYS A 265 21.77 12.13 2.87
CA LYS A 265 23.01 11.91 3.57
C LYS A 265 24.21 11.94 2.61
N PRO A 266 25.41 12.34 3.06
CA PRO A 266 26.60 12.40 2.20
C PRO A 266 26.91 11.09 1.49
N GLU A 267 26.73 9.95 2.17
CA GLU A 267 26.98 8.60 1.64
C GLU A 267 26.06 8.19 0.49
N ALA A 268 24.92 8.86 0.31
CA ALA A 268 23.98 8.54 -0.77
C ALA A 268 24.62 8.69 -2.16
N ARG A 269 25.52 9.68 -2.33
CA ARG A 269 26.21 9.90 -3.62
C ARG A 269 27.10 8.71 -4.00
N GLU A 270 27.90 8.22 -3.06
CA GLU A 270 28.82 7.11 -3.28
C GLU A 270 28.05 5.81 -3.49
N LEU A 271 27.01 5.56 -2.68
CA LEU A 271 26.15 4.38 -2.80
C LEU A 271 25.51 4.30 -4.19
N LEU A 272 24.83 5.39 -4.62
CA LEU A 272 24.17 5.43 -5.92
C LEU A 272 25.14 5.34 -7.10
N ALA A 273 26.34 5.92 -6.97
CA ALA A 273 27.40 5.78 -7.97
C ALA A 273 27.92 4.33 -8.06
N GLY A 274 28.10 3.65 -6.92
CA GLY A 274 28.47 2.23 -6.85
C GLY A 274 27.45 1.29 -7.46
N LEU A 275 26.17 1.67 -7.46
CA LEU A 275 25.09 0.96 -8.15
C LEU A 275 24.97 1.32 -9.64
N GLU A 276 25.87 2.18 -10.13
CA GLU A 276 25.88 2.69 -11.51
C GLU A 276 24.61 3.50 -11.89
N PHE A 277 23.93 4.09 -10.88
CA PHE A 277 22.76 4.94 -11.08
C PHE A 277 23.19 6.36 -11.44
N ARG A 278 23.55 6.56 -12.71
CA ARG A 278 24.02 7.85 -13.22
C ARG A 278 22.98 8.95 -12.96
N ASN A 279 23.43 10.10 -12.47
CA ASN A 279 22.63 11.29 -12.18
C ASN A 279 21.49 11.09 -11.16
N MET A 280 21.32 9.91 -10.55
CA MET A 280 20.22 9.63 -9.63
C MET A 280 20.33 10.51 -8.38
N TYR A 281 21.54 10.65 -7.83
CA TYR A 281 21.79 11.52 -6.69
C TYR A 281 21.37 12.98 -6.97
N ASP A 282 21.81 13.54 -8.10
CA ASP A 282 21.54 14.94 -8.42
C ASP A 282 20.05 15.17 -8.69
N ARG A 283 19.36 14.19 -9.29
CA ARG A 283 17.90 14.21 -9.46
C ARG A 283 17.15 14.21 -8.14
N PHE A 284 17.53 13.35 -7.20
CA PHE A 284 16.93 13.34 -5.86
C PHE A 284 17.22 14.62 -5.10
N ASN A 285 18.46 15.10 -5.14
CA ASN A 285 18.84 16.33 -4.46
C ASN A 285 18.05 17.54 -5.00
N ALA A 286 17.81 17.60 -6.30
CA ALA A 286 17.00 18.66 -6.91
C ALA A 286 15.52 18.58 -6.44
N VAL A 287 14.91 17.39 -6.47
CA VAL A 287 13.50 17.23 -6.09
C VAL A 287 13.29 17.44 -4.59
N MET A 288 14.16 16.86 -3.75
CA MET A 288 14.05 17.00 -2.30
C MET A 288 14.45 18.42 -1.84
N GLY A 289 15.41 19.06 -2.49
CA GLY A 289 15.76 20.44 -2.21
C GLY A 289 14.60 21.42 -2.48
N LEU A 290 13.84 21.23 -3.53
CA LEU A 290 12.63 22.00 -3.81
C LEU A 290 11.54 21.76 -2.75
N SER A 291 11.36 20.52 -2.30
CA SER A 291 10.41 20.19 -1.24
C SER A 291 10.76 20.86 0.08
N LEU A 292 12.05 20.90 0.45
CA LEU A 292 12.51 21.54 1.69
C LEU A 292 12.33 23.05 1.68
N ILE A 293 12.47 23.72 0.52
CA ILE A 293 12.23 25.16 0.38
C ILE A 293 10.76 25.48 0.63
N HIS A 294 9.84 24.67 0.13
CA HIS A 294 8.39 24.87 0.34
C HIS A 294 7.94 24.65 1.79
N ILE A 295 8.63 23.81 2.53
CA ILE A 295 8.37 23.56 3.97
C ILE A 295 8.85 24.73 4.83
N SER A 296 9.94 25.42 4.43
CA SER A 296 10.59 26.49 5.22
C SER A 296 10.03 27.88 4.96
N GLU A 297 9.23 28.12 3.93
CA GLU A 297 8.56 29.42 3.72
C GLU A 297 7.27 29.50 4.57
N PRO A 298 7.23 30.33 5.63
CA PRO A 298 5.98 30.64 6.29
C PRO A 298 5.08 31.37 5.30
N THR A 299 3.83 30.94 5.22
CA THR A 299 2.78 31.59 4.42
C THR A 299 2.83 33.11 4.61
N ARG A 300 3.29 33.84 3.61
CA ARG A 300 3.24 35.30 3.62
C ARG A 300 1.77 35.72 3.80
N PRO A 301 1.42 36.52 4.82
CA PRO A 301 0.08 37.03 4.96
C PRO A 301 -0.23 37.85 3.70
N ARG A 302 -1.38 37.56 3.06
CA ARG A 302 -1.89 38.42 1.97
C ARG A 302 -2.07 39.81 2.56
N LEU A 303 -1.25 40.73 2.09
CA LEU A 303 -1.50 42.18 2.33
C LEU A 303 -2.85 42.50 1.67
N THR A 304 -3.88 42.65 2.49
CA THR A 304 -5.12 43.31 2.07
C THR A 304 -4.77 44.75 1.86
N SER A 305 -4.68 45.16 0.61
CA SER A 305 -4.67 46.56 0.20
C SER A 305 -6.06 47.15 0.47
N TYR A 306 -6.07 48.23 1.26
CA TYR A 306 -7.20 49.14 1.43
C TYR A 306 -7.45 49.93 0.14
#